data_8556aaeb9015da8f304498449b63785e
#
_entry.id   8556aaeb9015da8f304498449b63785e
#
_cell.length_a   1.000
_cell.length_b   1.000
_cell.length_c   1.000
_cell.angle_alpha   90.00
_cell.angle_beta   90.00
_cell.angle_gamma   90.00
#
_symmetry.space_group_name_H-M   'P 1'
#
loop_
_entity.id
_entity.type
_entity.pdbx_description
1 polymer ?
#
loop_
_entity_poly.entity_id
_entity_poly.type
_entity_poly.pdbx_seq_one_letter_code
_entity_poly.pdbx_strand_id
1 'polypeptide(L)'
;MSAPYLLIDAGNSRVKWALVHADGTQTHAGAFSHGGQLVKGTGDPLQSRHEPDWSTLPEPGSAWLSNVAGEAAARRIDVFIDRHWPGLTRTTIRSAAQQCGVTNAYTTPTQLGSDRWAGMIGARTAFPGEPLLIATFGTATTLEALTADGVFVGGLIAPGWSLMMRSLGEHTAQLPTLDATAARGLLDSESAGTTGQTAPLARAAWFATDTPRSLSSGCALAQVGLIERMWRDLQDEWKVSVRLVVSGGAAGELVQALGVPYTRHDSLVLTGLALIAAQASANPPTDAHPA
;
A
#
# COMPACT_ATOMS: atom_id res chain seq x y z
N MET A 1 11.42 -7.26 28.51
CA MET A 1 11.27 -7.13 27.06
C MET A 1 11.48 -5.67 26.70
N SER A 2 12.15 -5.35 25.59
CA SER A 2 12.27 -3.97 25.13
C SER A 2 10.89 -3.42 24.75
N ALA A 3 10.69 -2.10 24.92
CA ALA A 3 9.45 -1.45 24.49
C ALA A 3 9.23 -1.66 22.97
N PRO A 4 7.97 -1.81 22.52
CA PRO A 4 7.68 -2.00 21.10
C PRO A 4 7.93 -0.72 20.30
N TYR A 5 8.11 -0.83 19.00
CA TYR A 5 8.05 0.28 18.05
C TYR A 5 6.60 0.60 17.71
N LEU A 6 6.25 1.88 17.67
CA LEU A 6 5.03 2.35 17.02
C LEU A 6 5.36 2.58 15.54
N LEU A 7 4.76 1.79 14.66
CA LEU A 7 4.92 1.90 13.22
C LEU A 7 3.70 2.59 12.63
N ILE A 8 3.91 3.58 11.76
CA ILE A 8 2.83 4.35 11.13
C ILE A 8 3.08 4.46 9.63
N ASP A 9 2.09 4.03 8.84
CA ASP A 9 2.02 4.21 7.40
C ASP A 9 0.91 5.21 7.09
N ALA A 10 1.29 6.47 6.83
CA ALA A 10 0.39 7.56 6.47
C ALA A 10 0.25 7.69 4.95
N GLY A 11 -0.70 6.96 4.39
CA GLY A 11 -1.11 7.07 2.99
C GLY A 11 -2.15 8.18 2.77
N ASN A 12 -2.42 8.54 1.50
CA ASN A 12 -3.33 9.63 1.15
C ASN A 12 -4.78 9.46 1.64
N SER A 13 -5.26 8.23 1.84
CA SER A 13 -6.63 7.95 2.26
C SER A 13 -6.74 7.44 3.69
N ARG A 14 -5.73 6.73 4.19
CA ARG A 14 -5.73 6.04 5.48
C ARG A 14 -4.37 6.13 6.16
N VAL A 15 -4.40 6.11 7.49
CA VAL A 15 -3.25 5.82 8.33
C VAL A 15 -3.39 4.39 8.83
N LYS A 16 -2.40 3.55 8.58
CA LYS A 16 -2.24 2.23 9.20
C LYS A 16 -1.20 2.33 10.29
N TRP A 17 -1.38 1.60 11.37
CA TRP A 17 -0.41 1.57 12.46
C TRP A 17 -0.29 0.18 13.07
N ALA A 18 0.84 -0.08 13.72
CA ALA A 18 1.07 -1.29 14.50
C ALA A 18 2.06 -1.03 15.64
N LEU A 19 1.92 -1.81 16.73
CA LEU A 19 2.96 -1.97 17.75
C LEU A 19 3.69 -3.28 17.48
N VAL A 20 5.00 -3.20 17.27
CA VAL A 20 5.84 -4.34 16.89
C VAL A 20 7.08 -4.37 17.74
N HIS A 21 7.39 -5.51 18.34
CA HIS A 21 8.63 -5.73 19.10
C HIS A 21 9.84 -5.92 18.17
N ALA A 22 11.03 -5.79 18.71
CA ALA A 22 12.28 -5.92 17.96
C ALA A 22 12.46 -7.32 17.31
N ASP A 23 11.80 -8.34 17.83
CA ASP A 23 11.76 -9.70 17.28
C ASP A 23 10.74 -9.87 16.13
N GLY A 24 10.05 -8.80 15.74
CA GLY A 24 9.01 -8.81 14.71
C GLY A 24 7.60 -9.18 15.22
N THR A 25 7.44 -9.48 16.51
CA THR A 25 6.13 -9.82 17.08
C THR A 25 5.22 -8.59 17.09
N GLN A 26 4.12 -8.64 16.33
CA GLN A 26 3.08 -7.61 16.32
C GLN A 26 2.06 -7.89 17.43
N THR A 27 1.84 -6.93 18.31
CA THR A 27 0.89 -7.06 19.43
C THR A 27 -0.42 -6.35 19.17
N HIS A 28 -0.38 -5.21 18.51
CA HIS A 28 -1.56 -4.40 18.19
C HIS A 28 -1.43 -3.82 16.79
N ALA A 29 -2.55 -3.64 16.11
CA ALA A 29 -2.60 -2.97 14.82
C ALA A 29 -3.98 -2.36 14.58
N GLY A 30 -4.02 -1.39 13.69
CA GLY A 30 -5.27 -0.77 13.26
C GLY A 30 -5.08 0.17 12.07
N ALA A 31 -6.20 0.73 11.65
CA ALA A 31 -6.21 1.76 10.61
C ALA A 31 -7.31 2.76 10.88
N PHE A 32 -7.08 4.02 10.51
CA PHE A 32 -8.08 5.09 10.61
C PHE A 32 -7.95 6.06 9.44
N SER A 33 -9.03 6.78 9.17
CA SER A 33 -9.01 7.86 8.19
C SER A 33 -8.51 9.14 8.85
N HIS A 34 -7.50 9.78 8.28
CA HIS A 34 -6.99 11.04 8.84
C HIS A 34 -7.83 12.28 8.49
N GLY A 35 -9.03 12.12 7.93
CA GLY A 35 -9.97 13.22 7.66
C GLY A 35 -9.42 14.30 6.70
N GLY A 36 -8.38 13.99 5.96
CA GLY A 36 -7.78 14.89 5.00
C GLY A 36 -8.76 15.21 3.86
N GLN A 37 -8.94 16.48 3.57
CA GLN A 37 -9.81 17.02 2.52
C GLN A 37 -9.34 16.68 1.09
N LEU A 38 -8.40 15.75 0.91
CA LEU A 38 -7.80 15.46 -0.39
C LEU A 38 -8.72 14.69 -1.34
N VAL A 39 -9.86 14.20 -0.85
CA VAL A 39 -10.86 13.56 -1.73
C VAL A 39 -12.27 13.85 -1.23
N LYS A 40 -12.89 14.93 -1.69
CA LYS A 40 -14.37 15.03 -1.65
C LYS A 40 -14.94 13.83 -2.41
N GLY A 41 -15.60 12.90 -1.71
CA GLY A 41 -16.38 11.84 -2.34
C GLY A 41 -15.92 10.39 -2.17
N THR A 42 -14.83 10.08 -1.46
CA THR A 42 -14.51 8.69 -1.09
C THR A 42 -15.05 8.37 0.30
N GLY A 43 -16.35 8.40 0.46
CA GLY A 43 -17.02 7.93 1.67
C GLY A 43 -17.19 6.41 1.59
N ASP A 44 -16.29 5.64 2.15
CA ASP A 44 -16.60 4.28 2.59
C ASP A 44 -17.38 4.41 3.91
N PRO A 45 -18.68 4.08 3.95
CA PRO A 45 -19.52 4.24 5.15
C PRO A 45 -19.08 3.34 6.32
N LEU A 46 -18.23 2.34 6.07
CA LEU A 46 -17.77 1.38 7.06
C LEU A 46 -16.44 1.79 7.73
N GLN A 47 -15.84 2.92 7.30
CA GLN A 47 -14.63 3.41 7.94
C GLN A 47 -15.00 4.26 9.16
N SER A 48 -14.68 3.78 10.34
CA SER A 48 -14.82 4.54 11.57
C SER A 48 -14.07 5.88 11.43
N ARG A 49 -14.82 6.98 11.49
CA ARG A 49 -14.26 8.35 11.57
C ARG A 49 -13.61 8.62 12.92
N HIS A 50 -13.47 7.60 13.76
CA HIS A 50 -12.97 7.71 15.11
C HIS A 50 -11.48 7.45 15.11
N GLU A 51 -10.73 8.35 15.71
CA GLU A 51 -9.35 8.13 16.10
C GLU A 51 -9.30 6.86 16.97
N PRO A 52 -8.29 5.98 16.81
CA PRO A 52 -8.16 4.81 17.65
C PRO A 52 -7.92 5.25 19.10
N ASP A 53 -8.48 4.51 20.04
CA ASP A 53 -8.17 4.72 21.45
C ASP A 53 -6.85 4.01 21.79
N TRP A 54 -5.77 4.80 21.89
CA TRP A 54 -4.45 4.30 22.27
C TRP A 54 -4.19 4.38 23.79
N SER A 55 -5.15 4.83 24.59
CA SER A 55 -4.98 5.00 26.04
C SER A 55 -4.71 3.67 26.78
N THR A 56 -5.13 2.56 26.20
CA THR A 56 -4.95 1.20 26.75
C THR A 56 -3.74 0.47 26.18
N LEU A 57 -3.03 1.05 25.23
CA LEU A 57 -1.89 0.41 24.59
C LEU A 57 -0.62 0.59 25.43
N PRO A 58 0.31 -0.37 25.37
CA PRO A 58 1.61 -0.23 26.01
C PRO A 58 2.38 0.93 25.36
N GLU A 59 3.14 1.65 26.20
CA GLU A 59 3.98 2.76 25.74
C GLU A 59 5.07 2.26 24.80
N PRO A 60 5.19 2.79 23.57
CA PRO A 60 6.26 2.44 22.66
C PRO A 60 7.57 3.12 23.03
N GLY A 61 8.70 2.50 22.69
CA GLY A 61 10.03 3.09 22.89
C GLY A 61 10.39 4.18 21.86
N SER A 62 9.82 4.07 20.65
CA SER A 62 9.97 5.04 19.56
C SER A 62 8.89 4.85 18.49
N ALA A 63 8.66 5.89 17.68
CA ALA A 63 7.76 5.84 16.55
C ALA A 63 8.53 5.95 15.21
N TRP A 64 8.14 5.13 14.23
CA TRP A 64 8.71 5.10 12.89
C TRP A 64 7.61 5.30 11.86
N LEU A 65 7.76 6.34 11.02
CA LEU A 65 6.70 6.82 10.17
C LEU A 65 7.11 6.79 8.69
N SER A 66 6.25 6.21 7.86
CA SER A 66 6.19 6.53 6.43
C SER A 66 5.05 7.53 6.23
N ASN A 67 5.31 8.65 5.56
CA ASN A 67 4.31 9.66 5.29
C ASN A 67 4.39 10.15 3.85
N VAL A 68 3.36 9.83 3.07
CA VAL A 68 3.14 10.34 1.71
C VAL A 68 1.85 11.17 1.61
N ALA A 69 1.20 11.43 2.76
CA ALA A 69 -0.02 12.23 2.85
C ALA A 69 0.23 13.72 3.08
N GLY A 70 1.50 14.13 3.15
CA GLY A 70 1.92 15.54 3.27
C GLY A 70 1.96 16.06 4.72
N GLU A 71 2.33 17.34 4.86
CA GLU A 71 2.57 17.96 6.17
C GLU A 71 1.34 18.05 7.07
N ALA A 72 0.14 18.26 6.49
CA ALA A 72 -1.08 18.34 7.30
C ALA A 72 -1.38 17.02 8.01
N ALA A 73 -1.12 15.89 7.34
CA ALA A 73 -1.23 14.56 7.95
C ALA A 73 -0.13 14.36 9.01
N ALA A 74 1.11 14.76 8.73
CA ALA A 74 2.21 14.69 9.68
C ALA A 74 1.86 15.39 10.98
N ARG A 75 1.45 16.67 10.93
CA ARG A 75 1.06 17.45 12.10
C ARG A 75 -0.07 16.81 12.92
N ARG A 76 -1.07 16.23 12.26
CA ARG A 76 -2.17 15.54 12.96
C ARG A 76 -1.69 14.29 13.69
N ILE A 77 -0.84 13.51 13.03
CA ILE A 77 -0.24 12.30 13.62
C ILE A 77 0.62 12.70 14.82
N ASP A 78 1.41 13.77 14.71
CA ASP A 78 2.24 14.28 15.80
C ASP A 78 1.40 14.68 17.01
N VAL A 79 0.35 15.47 16.81
CA VAL A 79 -0.58 15.86 17.88
C VAL A 79 -1.25 14.64 18.51
N PHE A 80 -1.60 13.64 17.68
CA PHE A 80 -2.24 12.43 18.16
C PHE A 80 -1.27 11.57 19.00
N ILE A 81 -0.02 11.43 18.58
CA ILE A 81 1.02 10.75 19.35
C ILE A 81 1.29 11.50 20.67
N ASP A 82 1.45 12.83 20.63
CA ASP A 82 1.75 13.63 21.83
C ASP A 82 0.64 13.58 22.88
N ARG A 83 -0.61 13.39 22.45
CA ARG A 83 -1.75 13.23 23.38
C ARG A 83 -1.63 11.96 24.22
N HIS A 84 -1.06 10.87 23.65
CA HIS A 84 -0.99 9.57 24.31
C HIS A 84 0.39 9.31 24.91
N TRP A 85 1.45 9.72 24.22
CA TRP A 85 2.85 9.51 24.62
C TRP A 85 3.67 10.78 24.41
N PRO A 86 3.56 11.76 25.35
CA PRO A 86 4.30 13.02 25.27
C PRO A 86 5.81 12.78 25.22
N GLY A 87 6.49 13.40 24.27
CA GLY A 87 7.95 13.27 24.13
C GLY A 87 8.45 11.97 23.46
N LEU A 88 7.56 11.13 22.95
CA LEU A 88 7.97 9.93 22.20
C LEU A 88 8.86 10.32 21.02
N THR A 89 10.06 9.74 20.95
CA THR A 89 10.99 9.94 19.83
C THR A 89 10.38 9.44 18.53
N ARG A 90 10.44 10.25 17.45
CA ARG A 90 9.84 9.95 16.13
C ARG A 90 10.88 10.04 15.04
N THR A 91 10.83 9.09 14.14
CA THR A 91 11.65 9.07 12.93
C THR A 91 10.74 8.92 11.71
N THR A 92 10.71 9.96 10.86
CA THR A 92 10.08 9.84 9.54
C THR A 92 11.10 9.30 8.57
N ILE A 93 10.86 8.12 8.04
CA ILE A 93 11.77 7.47 7.10
C ILE A 93 11.77 8.18 5.74
N ARG A 94 12.90 8.06 5.07
CA ARG A 94 13.08 8.48 3.68
C ARG A 94 13.72 7.34 2.91
N SER A 95 13.45 7.28 1.61
CA SER A 95 14.15 6.37 0.73
C SER A 95 15.64 6.72 0.63
N ALA A 96 16.46 5.70 0.56
CA ALA A 96 17.90 5.80 0.50
C ALA A 96 18.46 5.07 -0.74
N ALA A 97 19.75 5.20 -1.00
CA ALA A 97 20.42 4.43 -2.05
C ALA A 97 20.46 2.94 -1.72
N GLN A 98 20.61 2.59 -0.44
CA GLN A 98 20.61 1.20 0.03
C GLN A 98 20.15 1.13 1.49
N GLN A 99 19.31 0.16 1.85
CA GLN A 99 18.88 -0.11 3.22
C GLN A 99 18.23 -1.49 3.32
N CYS A 100 18.44 -2.21 4.41
CA CYS A 100 17.81 -3.51 4.72
C CYS A 100 17.82 -4.51 3.55
N GLY A 101 18.94 -4.58 2.81
CA GLY A 101 19.10 -5.51 1.68
C GLY A 101 18.40 -5.12 0.38
N VAL A 102 17.89 -3.88 0.29
CA VAL A 102 17.33 -3.30 -0.95
C VAL A 102 18.25 -2.19 -1.45
N THR A 103 18.59 -2.23 -2.74
CA THR A 103 19.33 -1.19 -3.47
C THR A 103 18.39 -0.45 -4.40
N ASN A 104 18.42 0.88 -4.39
CA ASN A 104 17.55 1.76 -5.14
C ASN A 104 18.26 2.25 -6.41
N ALA A 105 17.78 1.85 -7.59
CA ALA A 105 18.35 2.28 -8.87
C ALA A 105 17.75 3.59 -9.44
N TYR A 106 16.92 4.30 -8.67
CA TYR A 106 16.50 5.65 -9.10
C TYR A 106 17.71 6.57 -9.22
N THR A 107 17.75 7.36 -10.27
CA THR A 107 18.78 8.42 -10.47
C THR A 107 18.87 9.38 -9.28
N THR A 108 17.74 9.63 -8.63
CA THR A 108 17.64 10.41 -7.39
C THR A 108 16.89 9.56 -6.36
N PRO A 109 17.59 8.76 -5.55
CA PRO A 109 16.97 7.82 -4.61
C PRO A 109 15.92 8.45 -3.68
N THR A 110 16.13 9.71 -3.26
CA THR A 110 15.23 10.42 -2.35
C THR A 110 13.89 10.84 -2.96
N GLN A 111 13.71 10.72 -4.27
CA GLN A 111 12.42 10.97 -4.94
C GLN A 111 11.44 9.81 -4.80
N LEU A 112 11.90 8.63 -4.41
CA LEU A 112 11.03 7.47 -4.20
C LEU A 112 10.20 7.68 -2.92
N GLY A 113 8.89 7.42 -3.00
CA GLY A 113 7.99 7.50 -1.84
C GLY A 113 8.43 6.55 -0.72
N SER A 114 8.31 7.03 0.51
CA SER A 114 8.71 6.26 1.70
C SER A 114 7.90 4.97 1.88
N ASP A 115 6.62 4.98 1.50
CA ASP A 115 5.72 3.83 1.50
C ASP A 115 6.18 2.74 0.52
N ARG A 116 6.54 3.13 -0.70
CA ARG A 116 7.08 2.22 -1.72
C ARG A 116 8.42 1.63 -1.26
N TRP A 117 9.28 2.47 -0.67
CA TRP A 117 10.57 2.05 -0.13
C TRP A 117 10.42 1.02 0.99
N ALA A 118 9.63 1.32 2.02
CA ALA A 118 9.35 0.38 3.10
C ALA A 118 8.64 -0.88 2.58
N GLY A 119 7.68 -0.74 1.64
CA GLY A 119 6.99 -1.86 1.02
C GLY A 119 7.93 -2.85 0.34
N MET A 120 8.93 -2.37 -0.40
CA MET A 120 9.94 -3.22 -1.03
C MET A 120 10.84 -3.93 -0.01
N ILE A 121 11.26 -3.23 1.06
CA ILE A 121 12.03 -3.83 2.15
C ILE A 121 11.22 -4.96 2.81
N GLY A 122 9.93 -4.72 3.08
CA GLY A 122 9.04 -5.74 3.62
C GLY A 122 8.86 -6.92 2.68
N ALA A 123 8.67 -6.67 1.39
CA ALA A 123 8.53 -7.72 0.38
C ALA A 123 9.81 -8.56 0.22
N ARG A 124 10.98 -7.90 0.18
CA ARG A 124 12.28 -8.59 0.11
C ARG A 124 12.50 -9.55 1.26
N THR A 125 12.06 -9.17 2.45
CA THR A 125 12.17 -10.01 3.66
C THR A 125 11.16 -11.15 3.66
N ALA A 126 9.94 -10.91 3.19
CA ALA A 126 8.90 -11.93 3.09
C ALA A 126 9.23 -13.00 2.03
N PHE A 127 9.95 -12.61 0.96
CA PHE A 127 10.30 -13.48 -0.18
C PHE A 127 11.79 -13.37 -0.51
N PRO A 128 12.67 -13.88 0.35
CA PRO A 128 14.11 -13.73 0.19
C PRO A 128 14.63 -14.52 -1.03
N GLY A 129 15.46 -13.85 -1.85
CA GLY A 129 16.08 -14.49 -3.02
C GLY A 129 15.15 -14.68 -4.22
N GLU A 130 13.92 -14.17 -4.17
CA GLU A 130 12.99 -14.23 -5.30
C GLU A 130 12.94 -12.89 -6.05
N PRO A 131 12.86 -12.90 -7.38
CA PRO A 131 12.54 -11.70 -8.15
C PRO A 131 11.05 -11.39 -8.00
N LEU A 132 10.72 -10.12 -7.73
CA LEU A 132 9.37 -9.69 -7.37
C LEU A 132 8.85 -8.62 -8.32
N LEU A 133 7.57 -8.71 -8.67
CA LEU A 133 6.74 -7.58 -9.07
C LEU A 133 5.78 -7.30 -7.93
N ILE A 134 5.90 -6.14 -7.30
CA ILE A 134 5.04 -5.72 -6.19
C ILE A 134 3.99 -4.78 -6.76
N ALA A 135 2.71 -5.11 -6.62
CA ALA A 135 1.58 -4.29 -7.06
C ALA A 135 0.79 -3.80 -5.85
N THR A 136 0.76 -2.49 -5.61
CA THR A 136 0.02 -1.90 -4.50
C THR A 136 -1.19 -1.13 -5.01
N PHE A 137 -2.39 -1.60 -4.63
CA PHE A 137 -3.67 -1.01 -5.00
C PHE A 137 -4.13 0.01 -3.95
N GLY A 138 -3.96 1.28 -4.24
CA GLY A 138 -4.35 2.41 -3.40
C GLY A 138 -5.09 3.50 -4.16
N THR A 139 -4.95 4.75 -3.72
CA THR A 139 -5.37 5.96 -4.48
C THR A 139 -4.65 6.01 -5.83
N ALA A 140 -3.37 5.68 -5.84
CA ALA A 140 -2.64 5.27 -7.03
C ALA A 140 -2.40 3.77 -6.98
N THR A 141 -2.28 3.13 -8.14
CA THR A 141 -1.72 1.78 -8.27
C THR A 141 -0.25 1.92 -8.62
N THR A 142 0.62 1.34 -7.79
CA THR A 142 2.05 1.36 -8.03
C THR A 142 2.57 -0.04 -8.32
N LEU A 143 3.60 -0.12 -9.17
CA LEU A 143 4.33 -1.35 -9.47
C LEU A 143 5.80 -1.11 -9.18
N GLU A 144 6.43 -2.03 -8.45
CA GLU A 144 7.85 -2.05 -8.15
C GLU A 144 8.47 -3.36 -8.63
N ALA A 145 9.50 -3.26 -9.48
CA ALA A 145 10.25 -4.41 -9.96
C ALA A 145 11.54 -4.58 -9.15
N LEU A 146 11.67 -5.70 -8.44
CA LEU A 146 12.79 -6.00 -7.55
C LEU A 146 13.44 -7.32 -7.99
N THR A 147 14.76 -7.27 -8.25
CA THR A 147 15.52 -8.46 -8.63
C THR A 147 15.73 -9.40 -7.44
N ALA A 148 16.15 -10.65 -7.71
CA ALA A 148 16.40 -11.67 -6.69
C ALA A 148 17.48 -11.27 -5.67
N ASP A 149 18.45 -10.45 -6.06
CA ASP A 149 19.50 -9.89 -5.19
C ASP A 149 19.09 -8.60 -4.47
N GLY A 150 17.85 -8.11 -4.70
CA GLY A 150 17.29 -6.98 -3.98
C GLY A 150 17.50 -5.62 -4.64
N VAL A 151 17.79 -5.58 -5.95
CA VAL A 151 17.88 -4.31 -6.68
C VAL A 151 16.48 -3.88 -7.16
N PHE A 152 16.01 -2.73 -6.72
CA PHE A 152 14.85 -2.07 -7.28
C PHE A 152 15.24 -1.41 -8.61
N VAL A 153 14.86 -2.03 -9.71
CA VAL A 153 15.24 -1.58 -11.06
C VAL A 153 14.38 -0.44 -11.58
N GLY A 154 13.20 -0.25 -11.01
CA GLY A 154 12.27 0.81 -11.39
C GLY A 154 10.83 0.45 -11.07
N GLY A 155 9.92 1.40 -11.28
CA GLY A 155 8.51 1.18 -11.03
C GLY A 155 7.61 2.08 -11.84
N LEU A 156 6.30 1.79 -11.76
CA LEU A 156 5.25 2.53 -12.43
C LEU A 156 4.28 3.11 -11.41
N ILE A 157 3.65 4.21 -11.75
CA ILE A 157 2.55 4.81 -11.00
C ILE A 157 1.41 5.06 -11.97
N ALA A 158 0.24 4.51 -11.69
CA ALA A 158 -0.98 4.72 -12.45
C ALA A 158 -2.10 5.22 -11.52
N PRO A 159 -3.13 5.90 -12.04
CA PRO A 159 -4.29 6.22 -11.23
C PRO A 159 -4.92 4.93 -10.70
N GLY A 160 -5.25 4.87 -9.41
CA GLY A 160 -5.96 3.72 -8.86
C GLY A 160 -7.40 3.64 -9.38
N TRP A 161 -8.03 2.47 -9.23
CA TRP A 161 -9.36 2.17 -9.76
C TRP A 161 -10.43 3.23 -9.41
N SER A 162 -10.57 3.57 -8.13
CA SER A 162 -11.53 4.57 -7.67
C SER A 162 -11.23 5.97 -8.23
N LEU A 163 -9.93 6.31 -8.37
CA LEU A 163 -9.52 7.59 -8.93
C LEU A 163 -9.84 7.66 -10.43
N MET A 164 -9.63 6.57 -11.18
CA MET A 164 -9.98 6.49 -12.61
C MET A 164 -11.47 6.69 -12.82
N MET A 165 -12.33 5.97 -12.11
CA MET A 165 -13.78 6.07 -12.20
C MET A 165 -14.26 7.49 -11.88
N ARG A 166 -13.77 8.07 -10.77
CA ARG A 166 -14.13 9.43 -10.39
C ARG A 166 -13.68 10.44 -11.41
N SER A 167 -12.45 10.35 -11.91
CA SER A 167 -11.93 11.26 -12.94
C SER A 167 -12.80 11.26 -14.20
N LEU A 168 -13.25 10.08 -14.63
CA LEU A 168 -14.17 9.97 -15.77
C LEU A 168 -15.52 10.62 -15.47
N GLY A 169 -16.12 10.40 -14.30
CA GLY A 169 -17.37 11.04 -13.92
C GLY A 169 -17.27 12.55 -13.73
N GLU A 170 -16.12 13.06 -13.25
CA GLU A 170 -15.90 14.51 -13.05
C GLU A 170 -15.57 15.26 -14.35
N HIS A 171 -14.94 14.60 -15.33
CA HIS A 171 -14.43 15.24 -16.52
C HIS A 171 -15.17 14.87 -17.82
N THR A 172 -16.29 14.17 -17.72
CA THR A 172 -17.18 13.88 -18.85
C THR A 172 -18.60 14.32 -18.55
N ALA A 173 -19.36 14.72 -19.59
CA ALA A 173 -20.69 15.30 -19.41
C ALA A 173 -21.77 14.30 -19.01
N GLN A 174 -21.60 13.02 -19.28
CA GLN A 174 -22.66 12.01 -19.17
C GLN A 174 -22.29 10.75 -18.38
N LEU A 175 -21.03 10.58 -18.01
CA LEU A 175 -20.67 9.43 -17.19
C LEU A 175 -21.04 9.64 -15.73
N PRO A 176 -21.56 8.61 -15.04
CA PRO A 176 -21.89 8.72 -13.63
C PRO A 176 -20.61 8.82 -12.79
N THR A 177 -20.67 9.63 -11.73
CA THR A 177 -19.63 9.61 -10.70
C THR A 177 -19.92 8.43 -9.76
N LEU A 178 -19.09 7.39 -9.83
CA LEU A 178 -19.18 6.22 -8.97
C LEU A 178 -18.21 6.35 -7.80
N ASP A 179 -18.70 6.09 -6.59
CA ASP A 179 -17.81 5.84 -5.46
C ASP A 179 -17.34 4.37 -5.43
N ALA A 180 -16.33 4.10 -4.62
CA ALA A 180 -15.74 2.77 -4.54
C ALA A 180 -16.76 1.70 -4.06
N THR A 181 -17.71 2.06 -3.22
CA THR A 181 -18.74 1.14 -2.68
C THR A 181 -19.76 0.77 -3.73
N ALA A 182 -20.28 1.75 -4.46
CA ALA A 182 -21.20 1.51 -5.57
C ALA A 182 -20.54 0.67 -6.67
N ALA A 183 -19.27 0.95 -6.97
CA ALA A 183 -18.51 0.23 -7.97
C ALA A 183 -18.22 -1.23 -7.59
N ARG A 184 -17.96 -1.52 -6.30
CA ARG A 184 -17.81 -2.89 -5.78
C ARG A 184 -19.06 -3.71 -6.03
N GLY A 185 -20.22 -3.20 -5.65
CA GLY A 185 -21.49 -3.88 -5.86
C GLY A 185 -21.77 -4.21 -7.32
N LEU A 186 -21.23 -3.44 -8.26
CA LEU A 186 -21.35 -3.70 -9.69
C LEU A 186 -20.45 -4.86 -10.17
N LEU A 187 -19.26 -5.05 -9.58
CA LEU A 187 -18.39 -6.18 -9.87
C LEU A 187 -18.91 -7.48 -9.24
N ASP A 188 -19.49 -7.41 -8.03
CA ASP A 188 -19.98 -8.56 -7.28
C ASP A 188 -21.32 -9.11 -7.80
N SER A 189 -22.18 -8.26 -8.39
CA SER A 189 -23.54 -8.65 -8.82
C SER A 189 -23.60 -9.64 -9.98
N GLU A 190 -22.51 -9.88 -10.69
CA GLU A 190 -22.44 -10.92 -11.73
C GLU A 190 -22.17 -12.31 -11.17
N SER A 191 -21.62 -12.42 -9.94
CA SER A 191 -21.40 -13.71 -9.26
C SER A 191 -22.67 -14.31 -8.63
N ALA A 192 -23.75 -13.54 -8.49
CA ALA A 192 -24.99 -13.97 -7.83
C ALA A 192 -25.95 -14.77 -8.75
N GLY A 193 -25.63 -14.96 -10.01
CA GLY A 193 -26.52 -15.55 -11.03
C GLY A 193 -26.43 -17.07 -11.24
N THR A 194 -25.46 -17.78 -10.64
CA THR A 194 -25.40 -19.25 -10.84
C THR A 194 -24.71 -19.93 -9.64
N THR A 195 -25.50 -20.73 -8.94
CA THR A 195 -25.15 -21.84 -8.04
C THR A 195 -23.65 -22.16 -7.83
N GLY A 196 -23.07 -21.72 -6.70
CA GLY A 196 -22.21 -22.55 -5.86
C GLY A 196 -20.82 -22.95 -6.37
N GLN A 197 -20.31 -22.40 -7.45
CA GLN A 197 -18.92 -22.63 -7.87
C GLN A 197 -18.23 -21.30 -8.16
N THR A 198 -17.12 -21.04 -7.45
CA THR A 198 -16.14 -19.99 -7.75
C THR A 198 -15.39 -20.34 -9.04
N ALA A 199 -16.04 -20.18 -10.19
CA ALA A 199 -15.37 -20.23 -11.48
C ALA A 199 -14.72 -18.85 -11.74
N PRO A 200 -13.51 -18.79 -12.32
CA PRO A 200 -12.97 -17.51 -12.79
C PRO A 200 -13.97 -16.90 -13.76
N LEU A 201 -14.32 -15.61 -13.53
CA LEU A 201 -15.26 -14.87 -14.36
C LEU A 201 -14.91 -15.08 -15.84
N ALA A 202 -15.84 -15.64 -16.62
CA ALA A 202 -15.60 -15.88 -18.03
C ALA A 202 -15.28 -14.53 -18.71
N ARG A 203 -14.26 -14.46 -19.56
CA ARG A 203 -13.83 -13.21 -20.24
C ARG A 203 -14.98 -12.46 -20.92
N ALA A 204 -16.05 -13.14 -21.31
CA ALA A 204 -17.26 -12.54 -21.88
C ALA A 204 -18.05 -11.69 -20.87
N ALA A 205 -17.94 -11.95 -19.58
CA ALA A 205 -18.67 -11.23 -18.52
C ALA A 205 -18.15 -9.79 -18.27
N TRP A 206 -16.98 -9.43 -18.80
CA TRP A 206 -16.42 -8.08 -18.65
C TRP A 206 -17.05 -7.02 -19.56
N PHE A 207 -17.73 -7.44 -20.64
CA PHE A 207 -18.47 -6.53 -21.51
C PHE A 207 -19.86 -6.28 -20.95
N ALA A 208 -19.98 -5.19 -20.19
CA ALA A 208 -21.23 -4.82 -19.56
C ALA A 208 -22.25 -4.19 -20.55
N THR A 209 -23.51 -4.30 -20.23
CA THR A 209 -24.64 -3.81 -21.05
C THR A 209 -25.25 -2.51 -20.51
N ASP A 210 -24.63 -1.91 -19.49
CA ASP A 210 -24.98 -0.60 -18.93
C ASP A 210 -23.72 0.24 -18.64
N THR A 211 -23.89 1.57 -18.58
CA THR A 211 -22.79 2.52 -18.43
C THR A 211 -22.06 2.41 -17.08
N PRO A 212 -22.73 2.27 -15.92
CA PRO A 212 -22.04 2.11 -14.65
C PRO A 212 -21.13 0.89 -14.60
N ARG A 213 -21.60 -0.27 -15.07
CA ARG A 213 -20.80 -1.49 -15.13
C ARG A 213 -19.66 -1.37 -16.15
N SER A 214 -19.94 -0.81 -17.34
CA SER A 214 -18.91 -0.55 -18.36
C SER A 214 -17.76 0.29 -17.81
N LEU A 215 -18.09 1.34 -17.03
CA LEU A 215 -17.13 2.21 -16.38
C LEU A 215 -16.29 1.45 -15.33
N SER A 216 -16.97 0.73 -14.43
CA SER A 216 -16.32 -0.01 -13.36
C SER A 216 -15.39 -1.12 -13.91
N SER A 217 -15.90 -1.95 -14.83
CA SER A 217 -15.16 -3.05 -15.45
C SER A 217 -14.00 -2.54 -16.28
N GLY A 218 -14.18 -1.49 -17.08
CA GLY A 218 -13.12 -0.89 -17.88
C GLY A 218 -11.96 -0.38 -17.03
N CYS A 219 -12.25 0.32 -15.93
CA CYS A 219 -11.24 0.79 -14.99
C CYS A 219 -10.54 -0.37 -14.26
N ALA A 220 -11.28 -1.45 -13.90
CA ALA A 220 -10.70 -2.63 -13.28
C ALA A 220 -9.74 -3.35 -14.24
N LEU A 221 -10.18 -3.59 -15.48
CA LEU A 221 -9.36 -4.24 -16.50
C LEU A 221 -8.12 -3.44 -16.90
N ALA A 222 -8.18 -2.10 -16.87
CA ALA A 222 -7.01 -1.26 -17.10
C ALA A 222 -5.93 -1.49 -16.02
N GLN A 223 -6.33 -1.68 -14.75
CA GLN A 223 -5.41 -2.01 -13.66
C GLN A 223 -4.80 -3.41 -13.82
N VAL A 224 -5.67 -4.39 -14.02
CA VAL A 224 -5.28 -5.80 -14.17
C VAL A 224 -4.39 -5.99 -15.40
N GLY A 225 -4.77 -5.39 -16.54
CA GLY A 225 -4.00 -5.47 -17.78
C GLY A 225 -2.60 -4.88 -17.67
N LEU A 226 -2.44 -3.75 -16.94
CA LEU A 226 -1.13 -3.17 -16.63
C LEU A 226 -0.26 -4.16 -15.84
N ILE A 227 -0.82 -4.75 -14.78
CA ILE A 227 -0.07 -5.65 -13.89
C ILE A 227 0.33 -6.92 -14.63
N GLU A 228 -0.62 -7.57 -15.30
CA GLU A 228 -0.35 -8.81 -16.06
C GLU A 228 0.64 -8.59 -17.18
N ARG A 229 0.56 -7.44 -17.88
CA ARG A 229 1.50 -7.10 -18.93
C ARG A 229 2.92 -6.96 -18.35
N MET A 230 3.10 -6.19 -17.29
CA MET A 230 4.41 -6.00 -16.67
C MET A 230 4.97 -7.27 -16.06
N TRP A 231 4.11 -8.11 -15.46
CA TRP A 231 4.53 -9.41 -14.94
C TRP A 231 5.06 -10.34 -16.02
N ARG A 232 4.40 -10.39 -17.18
CA ARG A 232 4.87 -11.19 -18.33
C ARG A 232 6.16 -10.62 -18.91
N ASP A 233 6.21 -9.30 -19.14
CA ASP A 233 7.38 -8.63 -19.72
C ASP A 233 8.63 -8.83 -18.85
N LEU A 234 8.52 -8.73 -17.50
CA LEU A 234 9.64 -8.98 -16.59
C LEU A 234 10.13 -10.43 -16.66
N GLN A 235 9.24 -11.42 -16.74
CA GLN A 235 9.63 -12.83 -16.90
C GLN A 235 10.32 -13.07 -18.25
N ASP A 236 9.82 -12.42 -19.30
CA ASP A 236 10.41 -12.51 -20.62
C ASP A 236 11.79 -11.82 -20.69
N GLU A 237 11.96 -10.69 -20.01
CA GLU A 237 13.23 -9.95 -19.94
C GLU A 237 14.26 -10.67 -19.07
N TRP A 238 13.87 -11.05 -17.85
CA TRP A 238 14.79 -11.63 -16.87
C TRP A 238 15.02 -13.13 -17.06
N LYS A 239 14.18 -13.81 -17.88
CA LYS A 239 14.25 -15.26 -18.13
C LYS A 239 14.13 -16.12 -16.87
N VAL A 240 13.43 -15.62 -15.87
CA VAL A 240 13.14 -16.30 -14.61
C VAL A 240 11.68 -16.14 -14.22
N SER A 241 11.20 -17.01 -13.35
CA SER A 241 9.86 -16.85 -12.76
C SER A 241 9.88 -15.65 -11.81
N VAL A 242 8.96 -14.70 -11.99
CA VAL A 242 8.78 -13.52 -11.14
C VAL A 242 7.55 -13.73 -10.27
N ARG A 243 7.70 -13.57 -8.94
CA ARG A 243 6.56 -13.61 -8.04
C ARG A 243 5.80 -12.28 -8.12
N LEU A 244 4.49 -12.35 -8.39
CA LEU A 244 3.59 -11.21 -8.24
C LEU A 244 3.12 -11.14 -6.78
N VAL A 245 3.48 -10.06 -6.09
CA VAL A 245 3.01 -9.74 -4.73
C VAL A 245 2.01 -8.61 -4.83
N VAL A 246 0.80 -8.81 -4.29
CA VAL A 246 -0.25 -7.79 -4.30
C VAL A 246 -0.55 -7.29 -2.90
N SER A 247 -0.76 -5.98 -2.78
CA SER A 247 -1.03 -5.28 -1.53
C SER A 247 -2.02 -4.13 -1.75
N GLY A 248 -2.44 -3.50 -0.67
CA GLY A 248 -3.26 -2.30 -0.71
C GLY A 248 -4.74 -2.51 -0.43
N GLY A 249 -5.42 -1.41 -0.06
CA GLY A 249 -6.81 -1.47 0.40
C GLY A 249 -7.85 -1.79 -0.67
N ALA A 250 -7.53 -1.56 -1.95
CA ALA A 250 -8.39 -1.87 -3.09
C ALA A 250 -8.02 -3.20 -3.77
N ALA A 251 -7.09 -3.98 -3.19
CA ALA A 251 -6.68 -5.26 -3.76
C ALA A 251 -7.82 -6.28 -3.78
N GLY A 252 -8.69 -6.29 -2.75
CA GLY A 252 -9.74 -7.29 -2.58
C GLY A 252 -10.65 -7.47 -3.79
N GLU A 253 -11.00 -6.36 -4.45
CA GLU A 253 -11.90 -6.34 -5.60
C GLU A 253 -11.17 -6.68 -6.91
N LEU A 254 -9.96 -6.16 -7.06
CA LEU A 254 -9.22 -6.24 -8.32
C LEU A 254 -8.47 -7.55 -8.51
N VAL A 255 -8.04 -8.19 -7.42
CA VAL A 255 -7.29 -9.45 -7.51
C VAL A 255 -8.10 -10.60 -8.09
N GLN A 256 -9.43 -10.56 -7.96
CA GLN A 256 -10.32 -11.58 -8.55
C GLN A 256 -10.30 -11.55 -10.09
N ALA A 257 -9.95 -10.40 -10.65
CA ALA A 257 -9.83 -10.20 -12.09
C ALA A 257 -8.46 -10.60 -12.66
N LEU A 258 -7.45 -10.83 -11.78
CA LEU A 258 -6.12 -11.27 -12.21
C LEU A 258 -6.18 -12.71 -12.74
N GLY A 259 -5.75 -12.90 -13.98
CA GLY A 259 -5.60 -14.22 -14.62
C GLY A 259 -4.23 -14.86 -14.43
N VAL A 260 -3.40 -14.34 -13.53
CA VAL A 260 -2.04 -14.81 -13.23
C VAL A 260 -1.89 -15.11 -11.74
N PRO A 261 -0.99 -16.04 -11.36
CA PRO A 261 -0.79 -16.35 -9.94
C PRO A 261 -0.22 -15.15 -9.19
N TYR A 262 -0.74 -14.92 -7.99
CA TYR A 262 -0.27 -13.85 -7.11
C TYR A 262 -0.22 -14.30 -5.65
N THR A 263 0.56 -13.59 -4.85
CA THR A 263 0.59 -13.73 -3.39
C THR A 263 0.11 -12.42 -2.77
N ARG A 264 -0.92 -12.46 -1.90
CA ARG A 264 -1.41 -11.28 -1.19
C ARG A 264 -0.63 -11.05 0.09
N HIS A 265 -0.22 -9.79 0.33
CA HIS A 265 0.46 -9.38 1.54
C HIS A 265 0.07 -7.93 1.92
N ASP A 266 -0.78 -7.77 2.95
CA ASP A 266 -1.42 -6.48 3.26
C ASP A 266 -0.61 -5.54 4.18
N SER A 267 0.54 -6.00 4.71
CA SER A 267 1.34 -5.26 5.71
C SER A 267 2.78 -4.98 5.29
N LEU A 268 3.08 -4.98 3.99
CA LEU A 268 4.46 -4.79 3.48
C LEU A 268 5.14 -3.54 4.04
N VAL A 269 4.43 -2.40 4.08
CA VAL A 269 4.99 -1.13 4.56
C VAL A 269 5.32 -1.21 6.05
N LEU A 270 4.41 -1.74 6.87
CA LEU A 270 4.65 -1.89 8.31
C LEU A 270 5.77 -2.90 8.59
N THR A 271 5.84 -3.99 7.83
CA THR A 271 6.95 -4.95 7.90
C THR A 271 8.30 -4.28 7.59
N GLY A 272 8.36 -3.48 6.53
CA GLY A 272 9.55 -2.73 6.18
C GLY A 272 9.94 -1.69 7.23
N LEU A 273 8.97 -0.98 7.79
CA LEU A 273 9.20 -0.04 8.90
C LEU A 273 9.79 -0.74 10.13
N ALA A 274 9.29 -1.93 10.48
CA ALA A 274 9.84 -2.72 11.60
C ALA A 274 11.30 -3.06 11.39
N LEU A 275 11.67 -3.47 10.17
CA LEU A 275 13.05 -3.81 9.82
C LEU A 275 13.98 -2.59 9.85
N ILE A 276 13.52 -1.45 9.33
CA ILE A 276 14.25 -0.18 9.38
C ILE A 276 14.48 0.24 10.84
N ALA A 277 13.45 0.15 11.69
CA ALA A 277 13.54 0.45 13.11
C ALA A 277 14.55 -0.46 13.83
N ALA A 278 14.47 -1.76 13.59
CA ALA A 278 15.38 -2.74 14.18
C ALA A 278 16.83 -2.50 13.75
N GLN A 279 17.07 -2.23 12.45
CA GLN A 279 18.41 -1.93 11.93
C GLN A 279 19.00 -0.67 12.57
N ALA A 280 18.20 0.41 12.70
CA ALA A 280 18.65 1.65 13.32
C ALA A 280 18.94 1.49 14.82
N SER A 281 18.18 0.65 15.52
CA SER A 281 18.41 0.35 16.93
C SER A 281 19.66 -0.49 17.15
N ALA A 282 20.01 -1.37 16.20
CA ALA A 282 21.24 -2.17 16.24
C ALA A 282 22.50 -1.35 15.90
N ASN A 283 22.35 -0.30 15.07
CA ASN A 283 23.42 0.58 14.64
C ASN A 283 23.05 2.04 14.90
N PRO A 284 23.03 2.49 16.17
CA PRO A 284 22.72 3.89 16.47
C PRO A 284 23.74 4.79 15.75
N PRO A 285 23.32 5.94 15.19
CA PRO A 285 24.25 6.88 14.62
C PRO A 285 25.30 7.24 15.68
N THR A 286 26.57 7.01 15.35
CA THR A 286 27.68 7.49 16.16
C THR A 286 27.55 9.00 16.23
N ASP A 287 27.31 9.55 17.42
CA ASP A 287 27.24 10.99 17.66
C ASP A 287 28.40 11.67 16.95
N ALA A 288 28.09 12.49 15.95
CA ALA A 288 29.06 13.41 15.40
C ALA A 288 29.46 14.34 16.54
N HIS A 289 30.70 14.21 17.03
CA HIS A 289 31.29 15.14 17.97
C HIS A 289 31.04 16.58 17.45
N PRO A 290 30.54 17.49 18.28
CA PRO A 290 30.51 18.90 17.92
C PRO A 290 31.97 19.38 17.81
N ALA A 291 32.32 19.89 16.62
CA ALA A 291 33.54 20.66 16.40
C ALA A 291 33.29 22.12 16.77
#